data_9cf28ead2e74e0d4ec6ddd615f6462d2
#
_entry.id   9cf28ead2e74e0d4ec6ddd615f6462d2
#
_cell.length_a   1.000
_cell.length_b   1.000
_cell.length_c   1.000
_cell.angle_alpha   90.00
_cell.angle_beta   90.00
_cell.angle_gamma   90.00
#
_symmetry.space_group_name_H-M   'P 1'
#
loop_
_entity.id
_entity.type
_entity.pdbx_description
1 polymer ?
#
loop_
_entity_poly.entity_id
_entity_poly.type
_entity_poly.pdbx_seq_one_letter_code
_entity_poly.pdbx_strand_id
1 'polypeptide(L)'
;MILERYEEPTWLSNTWLVAAGRGEDALLVDAGLDAETVLAAAARHDLRIKMILLTHHHLDHAGHAAEIARRTGAAVVAHEAEMPLFGRQTPVTRVVGDKARLTCGSLSIQTLHIPGHTAGQLAFHLEGVGLFTGDTLFRRSIGGTMAPGHTTFSDLRHSLLERLLAFPEDEPVLPGHRLPSTVGEERAQNPFLRVMLGVDPEGEETADLGEQEIGLVV
;
A
#
# COMPACT_ATOMS: atom_id res chain seq x y z
N MET A 1 15.79 -13.00 -3.46
CA MET A 1 14.55 -12.20 -3.41
C MET A 1 14.68 -11.04 -4.37
N ILE A 2 13.61 -10.69 -5.09
CA ILE A 2 13.48 -9.48 -5.92
C ILE A 2 12.42 -8.61 -5.25
N LEU A 3 12.78 -7.38 -4.94
CA LEU A 3 11.91 -6.33 -4.42
C LEU A 3 12.29 -5.04 -5.15
N GLU A 4 11.45 -4.58 -6.05
CA GLU A 4 11.68 -3.36 -6.82
C GLU A 4 10.53 -2.37 -6.62
N ARG A 5 10.88 -1.12 -6.38
CA ARG A 5 9.96 0.01 -6.27
C ARG A 5 9.99 0.83 -7.55
N TYR A 6 8.84 1.10 -8.09
CA TYR A 6 8.64 2.02 -9.21
C TYR A 6 7.72 3.13 -8.78
N GLU A 7 8.15 4.36 -9.01
CA GLU A 7 7.37 5.55 -8.69
C GLU A 7 6.68 6.04 -9.96
N GLU A 8 5.37 6.24 -9.91
CA GLU A 8 4.60 6.84 -10.98
C GLU A 8 4.90 8.35 -11.03
N PRO A 9 5.26 8.91 -12.21
CA PRO A 9 5.83 10.26 -12.27
C PRO A 9 4.85 11.41 -12.03
N THR A 10 3.53 11.17 -12.10
CA THR A 10 2.51 12.21 -11.95
C THR A 10 2.05 12.36 -10.50
N TRP A 11 1.72 11.24 -9.87
CA TRP A 11 1.17 11.18 -8.52
C TRP A 11 2.20 10.78 -7.48
N LEU A 12 3.37 10.32 -7.92
CA LEU A 12 4.45 9.81 -7.08
C LEU A 12 4.04 8.60 -6.22
N SER A 13 3.03 7.86 -6.70
CA SER A 13 2.62 6.60 -6.07
C SER A 13 3.60 5.48 -6.39
N ASN A 14 3.69 4.51 -5.50
CA ASN A 14 4.59 3.37 -5.62
C ASN A 14 3.85 2.15 -6.17
N THR A 15 4.42 1.53 -7.19
CA THR A 15 4.12 0.16 -7.60
C THR A 15 5.29 -0.72 -7.19
N TRP A 16 5.01 -1.79 -6.44
CA TRP A 16 6.03 -2.71 -5.95
C TRP A 16 5.97 -4.03 -6.72
N LEU A 17 7.10 -4.47 -7.28
CA LEU A 17 7.26 -5.78 -7.90
C LEU A 17 8.03 -6.69 -6.94
N VAL A 18 7.42 -7.82 -6.57
CA VAL A 18 7.98 -8.75 -5.59
C VAL A 18 7.98 -10.17 -6.13
N ALA A 19 9.12 -10.85 -5.99
CA ALA A 19 9.27 -12.28 -6.32
C ALA A 19 10.32 -12.95 -5.42
N ALA A 20 10.19 -14.25 -5.22
CA ALA A 20 11.16 -15.00 -4.43
C ALA A 20 12.53 -15.11 -5.12
N GLY A 21 12.58 -15.05 -6.44
CA GLY A 21 13.81 -15.11 -7.24
C GLY A 21 13.53 -14.90 -8.72
N ARG A 22 14.59 -15.00 -9.54
CA ARG A 22 14.48 -14.97 -10.99
C ARG A 22 13.71 -16.18 -11.52
N GLY A 23 12.91 -15.96 -12.56
CA GLY A 23 12.14 -17.03 -13.20
C GLY A 23 10.91 -17.48 -12.41
N GLU A 24 10.66 -16.86 -11.25
CA GLU A 24 9.59 -17.24 -10.33
C GLU A 24 8.26 -16.53 -10.64
N ASP A 25 7.21 -16.96 -9.95
CA ASP A 25 5.97 -16.22 -9.91
C ASP A 25 6.13 -14.94 -9.06
N ALA A 26 5.57 -13.85 -9.54
CA ALA A 26 5.68 -12.54 -8.95
C ALA A 26 4.30 -11.96 -8.61
N LEU A 27 4.28 -11.04 -7.67
CA LEU A 27 3.14 -10.20 -7.37
C LEU A 27 3.49 -8.72 -7.53
N LEU A 28 2.46 -7.92 -7.75
CA LEU A 28 2.50 -6.46 -7.60
C LEU A 28 1.75 -6.08 -6.35
N VAL A 29 2.25 -5.07 -5.64
CA VAL A 29 1.44 -4.29 -4.70
C VAL A 29 1.22 -2.93 -5.32
N ASP A 30 -0.02 -2.63 -5.56
CA ASP A 30 -0.57 -1.55 -6.36
C ASP A 30 -0.14 -1.60 -7.84
N ALA A 31 -0.85 -0.86 -8.67
CA ALA A 31 -0.71 -0.84 -10.12
C ALA A 31 -0.99 0.55 -10.69
N GLY A 32 -0.36 1.57 -10.11
CA GLY A 32 -0.40 2.95 -10.58
C GLY A 32 0.52 3.20 -11.78
N LEU A 33 1.61 2.45 -11.86
CA LEU A 33 2.56 2.54 -12.97
C LEU A 33 2.02 1.87 -14.24
N ASP A 34 2.34 2.42 -15.40
CA ASP A 34 1.91 1.89 -16.70
C ASP A 34 2.35 0.45 -16.94
N ALA A 35 1.53 -0.28 -17.69
CA ALA A 35 1.71 -1.71 -17.92
C ALA A 35 3.01 -2.05 -18.67
N GLU A 36 3.47 -1.19 -19.58
CA GLU A 36 4.70 -1.45 -20.35
C GLU A 36 5.92 -1.47 -19.42
N THR A 37 6.03 -0.47 -18.54
CA THR A 37 7.11 -0.38 -17.58
C THR A 37 7.11 -1.57 -16.62
N VAL A 38 5.94 -1.94 -16.08
CA VAL A 38 5.79 -3.09 -15.18
C VAL A 38 6.18 -4.41 -15.86
N LEU A 39 5.70 -4.63 -17.09
CA LEU A 39 6.00 -5.87 -17.83
C LEU A 39 7.47 -5.94 -18.27
N ALA A 40 8.07 -4.80 -18.64
CA ALA A 40 9.50 -4.75 -18.92
C ALA A 40 10.34 -5.05 -17.66
N ALA A 41 9.91 -4.56 -16.50
CA ALA A 41 10.54 -4.89 -15.22
C ALA A 41 10.47 -6.40 -14.93
N ALA A 42 9.30 -7.01 -15.07
CA ALA A 42 9.13 -8.44 -14.88
C ALA A 42 9.99 -9.26 -15.86
N ALA A 43 10.04 -8.85 -17.13
CA ALA A 43 10.82 -9.53 -18.16
C ALA A 43 12.33 -9.50 -17.89
N ARG A 44 12.89 -8.44 -17.30
CA ARG A 44 14.32 -8.37 -16.92
C ARG A 44 14.75 -9.48 -15.97
N HIS A 45 13.80 -10.01 -15.20
CA HIS A 45 14.02 -11.05 -14.20
C HIS A 45 13.36 -12.38 -14.56
N ASP A 46 12.82 -12.53 -15.77
CA ASP A 46 12.08 -13.72 -16.24
C ASP A 46 10.84 -14.03 -15.36
N LEU A 47 10.21 -13.01 -14.76
CA LEU A 47 9.10 -13.18 -13.81
C LEU A 47 7.76 -13.39 -14.52
N ARG A 48 6.88 -14.10 -13.85
CA ARG A 48 5.47 -14.28 -14.25
C ARG A 48 4.57 -13.58 -13.22
N ILE A 49 4.01 -12.42 -13.55
CA ILE A 49 3.07 -11.73 -12.66
C ILE A 49 1.79 -12.56 -12.54
N LYS A 50 1.48 -13.05 -11.35
CA LYS A 50 0.34 -13.91 -11.02
C LYS A 50 -0.70 -13.24 -10.16
N MET A 51 -0.33 -12.17 -9.46
CA MET A 51 -1.19 -11.50 -8.51
C MET A 51 -0.93 -10.00 -8.51
N ILE A 52 -1.99 -9.23 -8.39
CA ILE A 52 -1.97 -7.77 -8.16
C ILE A 52 -2.75 -7.55 -6.86
N LEU A 53 -2.07 -7.08 -5.84
CA LEU A 53 -2.63 -6.76 -4.54
C LEU A 53 -2.93 -5.26 -4.51
N LEU A 54 -4.19 -4.87 -4.53
CA LEU A 54 -4.59 -3.47 -4.45
C LEU A 54 -4.81 -3.08 -3.00
N THR A 55 -4.07 -2.07 -2.54
CA THR A 55 -4.25 -1.53 -1.19
C THR A 55 -5.59 -0.83 -1.06
N HIS A 56 -6.00 -0.07 -2.09
CA HIS A 56 -7.27 0.63 -2.17
C HIS A 56 -7.61 1.00 -3.64
N HIS A 57 -8.71 1.74 -3.84
CA HIS A 57 -9.29 1.99 -5.18
C HIS A 57 -8.77 3.22 -5.91
N HIS A 58 -7.99 4.11 -5.30
CA HIS A 58 -7.56 5.35 -5.93
C HIS A 58 -6.81 5.08 -7.23
N LEU A 59 -6.98 5.99 -8.19
CA LEU A 59 -6.55 5.77 -9.57
C LEU A 59 -5.03 5.58 -9.70
N ASP A 60 -4.28 6.29 -8.90
CA ASP A 60 -2.82 6.21 -8.84
C ASP A 60 -2.29 4.90 -8.22
N HIS A 61 -3.17 4.09 -7.60
CA HIS A 61 -2.87 2.75 -7.09
C HIS A 61 -3.51 1.63 -7.90
N ALA A 62 -4.64 1.87 -8.56
CA ALA A 62 -5.39 0.82 -9.26
C ALA A 62 -5.51 1.05 -10.78
N GLY A 63 -5.09 2.20 -11.30
CA GLY A 63 -5.40 2.67 -12.64
C GLY A 63 -4.98 1.73 -13.77
N HIS A 64 -3.88 1.03 -13.62
CA HIS A 64 -3.35 0.10 -14.63
C HIS A 64 -3.57 -1.39 -14.30
N ALA A 65 -4.24 -1.70 -13.19
CA ALA A 65 -4.49 -3.08 -12.76
C ALA A 65 -5.24 -3.90 -13.82
N ALA A 66 -6.24 -3.31 -14.47
CA ALA A 66 -7.02 -3.98 -15.51
C ALA A 66 -6.18 -4.38 -16.73
N GLU A 67 -5.34 -3.47 -17.20
CA GLU A 67 -4.48 -3.74 -18.35
C GLU A 67 -3.41 -4.79 -18.03
N ILE A 68 -2.76 -4.65 -16.88
CA ILE A 68 -1.74 -5.62 -16.44
C ILE A 68 -2.37 -7.00 -16.27
N ALA A 69 -3.54 -7.10 -15.61
CA ALA A 69 -4.24 -8.35 -15.43
C ALA A 69 -4.65 -8.99 -16.77
N ARG A 70 -5.15 -8.21 -17.72
CA ARG A 70 -5.50 -8.70 -19.06
C ARG A 70 -4.29 -9.27 -19.81
N ARG A 71 -3.11 -8.68 -19.66
CA ARG A 71 -1.88 -9.09 -20.36
C ARG A 71 -1.17 -10.27 -19.70
N THR A 72 -1.31 -10.42 -18.39
CA THR A 72 -0.58 -11.43 -17.60
C THR A 72 -1.45 -12.60 -17.15
N GLY A 73 -2.76 -12.41 -17.11
CA GLY A 73 -3.68 -13.36 -16.47
C GLY A 73 -3.61 -13.32 -14.94
N ALA A 74 -3.01 -12.27 -14.35
CA ALA A 74 -2.88 -12.12 -12.91
C ALA A 74 -4.24 -11.95 -12.22
N ALA A 75 -4.38 -12.59 -11.05
CA ALA A 75 -5.53 -12.34 -10.18
C ALA A 75 -5.42 -10.95 -9.55
N VAL A 76 -6.49 -10.18 -9.56
CA VAL A 76 -6.60 -8.88 -8.87
C VAL A 76 -7.30 -9.08 -7.54
N VAL A 77 -6.64 -8.68 -6.46
CA VAL A 77 -7.07 -8.87 -5.08
C VAL A 77 -7.37 -7.52 -4.45
N ALA A 78 -8.52 -7.36 -3.82
CA ALA A 78 -8.90 -6.15 -3.10
C ALA A 78 -9.86 -6.45 -1.94
N HIS A 79 -10.13 -5.44 -1.12
CA HIS A 79 -11.12 -5.53 -0.03
C HIS A 79 -12.54 -5.32 -0.54
N GLU A 80 -13.52 -5.94 0.11
CA GLU A 80 -14.94 -5.85 -0.26
C GLU A 80 -15.45 -4.39 -0.28
N ALA A 81 -15.07 -3.59 0.71
CA ALA A 81 -15.52 -2.20 0.83
C ALA A 81 -15.02 -1.28 -0.30
N GLU A 82 -13.97 -1.68 -1.02
CA GLU A 82 -13.46 -0.94 -2.18
C GLU A 82 -14.26 -1.21 -3.46
N MET A 83 -15.02 -2.34 -3.51
CA MET A 83 -15.69 -2.77 -4.73
C MET A 83 -16.64 -1.74 -5.35
N PRO A 84 -17.45 -0.97 -4.58
CA PRO A 84 -18.32 0.06 -5.15
C PRO A 84 -17.56 1.23 -5.78
N LEU A 85 -16.31 1.44 -5.38
CA LEU A 85 -15.47 2.59 -5.74
C LEU A 85 -14.53 2.28 -6.92
N PHE A 86 -14.22 1.01 -7.16
CA PHE A 86 -13.54 0.62 -8.38
C PHE A 86 -14.42 0.91 -9.61
N GLY A 87 -13.83 1.50 -10.63
CA GLY A 87 -14.49 1.63 -11.92
C GLY A 87 -14.84 0.25 -12.50
N ARG A 88 -15.81 0.22 -13.43
CA ARG A 88 -16.26 -1.03 -14.10
C ARG A 88 -15.13 -1.81 -14.79
N GLN A 89 -13.99 -1.18 -14.98
CA GLN A 89 -12.86 -1.76 -15.71
C GLN A 89 -11.84 -2.47 -14.81
N THR A 90 -11.87 -2.28 -13.48
CA THR A 90 -10.94 -2.97 -12.58
C THR A 90 -11.46 -4.37 -12.28
N PRO A 91 -10.84 -5.42 -12.83
CA PRO A 91 -11.37 -6.78 -12.77
C PRO A 91 -10.96 -7.45 -11.46
N VAL A 92 -11.47 -7.02 -10.31
CA VAL A 92 -11.21 -7.71 -9.05
C VAL A 92 -11.73 -9.14 -9.14
N THR A 93 -10.82 -10.10 -9.06
CA THR A 93 -11.12 -11.53 -9.19
C THR A 93 -11.13 -12.26 -7.85
N ARG A 94 -10.56 -11.64 -6.81
CA ARG A 94 -10.51 -12.17 -5.47
C ARG A 94 -10.73 -11.09 -4.43
N VAL A 95 -11.82 -11.23 -3.68
CA VAL A 95 -12.13 -10.35 -2.56
C VAL A 95 -11.58 -10.97 -1.27
N VAL A 96 -10.93 -10.15 -0.44
CA VAL A 96 -10.34 -10.57 0.83
C VAL A 96 -10.70 -9.61 1.95
N GLY A 97 -10.70 -10.10 3.17
CA GLY A 97 -10.88 -9.30 4.38
C GLY A 97 -9.61 -9.28 5.24
N ASP A 98 -9.81 -8.93 6.52
CA ASP A 98 -8.73 -8.93 7.51
C ASP A 98 -8.16 -10.34 7.75
N LYS A 99 -6.86 -10.43 7.98
CA LYS A 99 -6.13 -11.68 8.30
C LYS A 99 -6.26 -12.80 7.28
N ALA A 100 -6.68 -12.49 6.06
CA ALA A 100 -6.67 -13.48 4.99
C ALA A 100 -5.21 -13.87 4.66
N ARG A 101 -5.01 -15.15 4.33
CA ARG A 101 -3.71 -15.68 3.90
C ARG A 101 -3.74 -15.96 2.40
N LEU A 102 -2.73 -15.47 1.72
CA LEU A 102 -2.52 -15.65 0.29
C LEU A 102 -1.12 -16.21 0.05
N THR A 103 -0.94 -16.84 -1.10
CA THR A 103 0.37 -17.29 -1.55
C THR A 103 0.58 -16.92 -3.01
N CYS A 104 1.79 -16.51 -3.37
CA CYS A 104 2.24 -16.30 -4.74
C CYS A 104 3.61 -16.96 -4.90
N GLY A 105 3.66 -18.08 -5.61
CA GLY A 105 4.84 -18.94 -5.57
C GLY A 105 5.15 -19.38 -4.13
N SER A 106 6.35 -19.13 -3.66
CA SER A 106 6.76 -19.38 -2.26
C SER A 106 6.52 -18.20 -1.32
N LEU A 107 6.02 -17.05 -1.82
CA LEU A 107 5.72 -15.89 -0.98
C LEU A 107 4.45 -16.12 -0.17
N SER A 108 4.52 -15.86 1.13
CA SER A 108 3.39 -15.88 2.05
C SER A 108 2.95 -14.46 2.36
N ILE A 109 1.66 -14.17 2.20
CA ILE A 109 1.08 -12.84 2.36
C ILE A 109 -0.04 -12.92 3.38
N GLN A 110 -0.07 -11.99 4.33
CA GLN A 110 -1.19 -11.77 5.23
C GLN A 110 -1.79 -10.40 4.98
N THR A 111 -3.12 -10.32 4.88
CA THR A 111 -3.82 -9.04 4.77
C THR A 111 -4.11 -8.46 6.15
N LEU A 112 -4.03 -7.13 6.25
CA LEU A 112 -4.48 -6.36 7.40
C LEU A 112 -5.49 -5.32 6.92
N HIS A 113 -6.70 -5.33 7.46
CA HIS A 113 -7.68 -4.27 7.19
C HIS A 113 -7.34 -3.07 8.07
N ILE A 114 -7.02 -1.95 7.46
CA ILE A 114 -6.53 -0.72 8.09
C ILE A 114 -7.33 0.50 7.59
N PRO A 115 -8.64 0.58 7.91
CA PRO A 115 -9.50 1.65 7.43
C PRO A 115 -9.04 3.03 7.93
N GLY A 116 -9.44 4.07 7.22
CA GLY A 116 -9.11 5.47 7.50
C GLY A 116 -9.03 6.26 6.21
N HIS A 117 -7.93 6.11 5.46
CA HIS A 117 -7.74 6.72 4.16
C HIS A 117 -8.82 6.28 3.17
N THR A 118 -9.12 4.97 3.13
CA THR A 118 -10.36 4.45 2.55
C THR A 118 -11.01 3.42 3.48
N ALA A 119 -12.28 3.09 3.23
CA ALA A 119 -13.03 2.14 4.05
C ALA A 119 -12.51 0.70 3.91
N GLY A 120 -11.96 0.35 2.76
CA GLY A 120 -11.42 -0.98 2.50
C GLY A 120 -9.90 -1.02 2.43
N GLN A 121 -9.20 0.00 2.91
CA GLN A 121 -7.74 0.05 2.89
C GLN A 121 -7.15 -1.23 3.47
N LEU A 122 -6.29 -1.90 2.68
CA LEU A 122 -5.51 -3.05 3.11
C LEU A 122 -4.02 -2.68 3.24
N ALA A 123 -3.38 -3.21 4.27
CA ALA A 123 -1.95 -3.47 4.22
C ALA A 123 -1.71 -4.95 3.90
N PHE A 124 -0.56 -5.23 3.29
CA PHE A 124 -0.11 -6.58 3.01
C PHE A 124 1.23 -6.82 3.72
N HIS A 125 1.23 -7.76 4.66
CA HIS A 125 2.46 -8.21 5.27
C HIS A 125 2.99 -9.42 4.49
N LEU A 126 4.16 -9.26 3.90
CA LEU A 126 4.89 -10.33 3.22
C LEU A 126 6.03 -10.78 4.14
N GLU A 127 5.94 -12.03 4.60
CA GLU A 127 6.91 -12.61 5.53
C GLU A 127 8.34 -12.56 4.95
N GLY A 128 9.28 -11.97 5.70
CA GLY A 128 10.66 -11.78 5.28
C GLY A 128 10.90 -10.69 4.22
N VAL A 129 9.88 -9.89 3.91
CA VAL A 129 9.95 -8.76 2.97
C VAL A 129 9.62 -7.45 3.65
N GLY A 130 8.42 -7.34 4.26
CA GLY A 130 7.95 -6.14 4.92
C GLY A 130 6.45 -5.92 4.83
N LEU A 131 6.05 -4.76 5.29
CA LEU A 131 4.68 -4.32 5.43
C LEU A 131 4.35 -3.25 4.39
N PHE A 132 3.56 -3.60 3.39
CA PHE A 132 3.06 -2.67 2.38
C PHE A 132 1.84 -1.96 2.93
N THR A 133 1.98 -0.67 3.21
CA THR A 133 0.99 0.09 4.01
C THR A 133 0.00 0.90 3.17
N GLY A 134 0.17 0.91 1.85
CA GLY A 134 -0.61 1.79 0.98
C GLY A 134 -0.56 3.22 1.51
N ASP A 135 -1.72 3.86 1.57
CA ASP A 135 -1.85 5.27 1.96
C ASP A 135 -2.26 5.46 3.41
N THR A 136 -1.77 4.59 4.30
CA THR A 136 -1.99 4.73 5.74
C THR A 136 -0.78 5.28 6.47
N LEU A 137 0.41 4.70 6.24
CA LEU A 137 1.66 5.11 6.89
C LEU A 137 2.73 5.35 5.82
N PHE A 138 3.31 6.54 5.82
CA PHE A 138 4.41 6.95 4.96
C PHE A 138 5.64 7.30 5.78
N ARG A 139 6.77 7.40 5.11
CA ARG A 139 7.98 7.91 5.74
C ARG A 139 7.77 9.35 6.23
N ARG A 140 7.68 9.50 7.58
CA ARG A 140 7.44 10.77 8.32
C ARG A 140 6.13 11.47 7.95
N SER A 141 5.12 10.72 7.52
CA SER A 141 3.80 11.22 7.20
C SER A 141 2.75 10.13 7.40
N ILE A 142 1.49 10.49 7.29
CA ILE A 142 0.34 9.58 7.30
C ILE A 142 -0.62 9.95 6.18
N GLY A 143 -1.49 9.04 5.81
CA GLY A 143 -2.57 9.31 4.86
C GLY A 143 -3.63 10.25 5.41
N GLY A 144 -4.32 10.93 4.50
CA GLY A 144 -5.47 11.78 4.84
C GLY A 144 -6.78 10.99 4.92
N THR A 145 -7.80 11.63 5.49
CA THR A 145 -9.17 11.09 5.58
C THR A 145 -10.19 12.00 4.91
N MET A 146 -9.84 12.58 3.75
CA MET A 146 -10.71 13.49 2.99
C MET A 146 -10.92 13.05 1.54
N ALA A 147 -10.12 12.11 1.05
CA ALA A 147 -10.25 11.58 -0.31
C ALA A 147 -11.50 10.69 -0.44
N PRO A 148 -12.02 10.47 -1.66
CA PRO A 148 -13.18 9.62 -1.88
C PRO A 148 -13.02 8.23 -1.22
N GLY A 149 -14.07 7.76 -0.55
CA GLY A 149 -14.07 6.46 0.13
C GLY A 149 -13.47 6.45 1.53
N HIS A 150 -13.01 7.61 2.04
CA HIS A 150 -12.46 7.70 3.42
C HIS A 150 -13.47 7.29 4.49
N THR A 151 -12.95 6.95 5.66
CA THR A 151 -13.73 6.81 6.90
C THR A 151 -13.38 7.95 7.86
N THR A 152 -13.01 7.67 9.09
CA THR A 152 -12.72 8.68 10.10
C THR A 152 -11.24 8.75 10.45
N PHE A 153 -10.80 9.89 10.96
CA PHE A 153 -9.47 10.01 11.55
C PHE A 153 -9.27 9.07 12.74
N SER A 154 -10.33 8.78 13.50
CA SER A 154 -10.27 7.77 14.57
C SER A 154 -9.94 6.38 14.06
N ASP A 155 -10.50 5.97 12.89
CA ASP A 155 -10.18 4.71 12.26
C ASP A 155 -8.74 4.69 11.77
N LEU A 156 -8.28 5.77 11.11
CA LEU A 156 -6.90 5.92 10.68
C LEU A 156 -5.94 5.81 11.87
N ARG A 157 -6.23 6.53 12.96
CA ARG A 157 -5.43 6.49 14.18
C ARG A 157 -5.35 5.07 14.77
N HIS A 158 -6.49 4.36 14.84
CA HIS A 158 -6.52 2.95 15.28
C HIS A 158 -5.67 2.06 14.36
N SER A 159 -5.81 2.21 13.04
CA SER A 159 -5.05 1.47 12.04
C SER A 159 -3.53 1.70 12.20
N LEU A 160 -3.11 2.93 12.46
CA LEU A 160 -1.72 3.28 12.71
C LEU A 160 -1.20 2.66 14.02
N LEU A 161 -1.85 2.99 15.15
CA LEU A 161 -1.31 2.69 16.48
C LEU A 161 -1.48 1.22 16.89
N GLU A 162 -2.64 0.61 16.58
CA GLU A 162 -2.98 -0.72 17.06
C GLU A 162 -2.70 -1.82 16.03
N ARG A 163 -2.56 -1.46 14.76
CA ARG A 163 -2.35 -2.44 13.71
C ARG A 163 -0.94 -2.38 13.12
N LEU A 164 -0.50 -1.21 12.66
CA LEU A 164 0.81 -1.07 12.00
C LEU A 164 1.95 -0.95 13.00
N LEU A 165 1.82 -0.16 14.06
CA LEU A 165 2.85 -0.07 15.10
C LEU A 165 2.92 -1.29 16.04
N ALA A 166 2.06 -2.29 15.87
CA ALA A 166 2.17 -3.57 16.60
C ALA A 166 3.25 -4.49 16.02
N PHE A 167 3.77 -4.20 14.83
CA PHE A 167 4.89 -4.94 14.24
C PHE A 167 6.22 -4.60 14.91
N PRO A 168 7.25 -5.48 14.81
CA PRO A 168 8.58 -5.22 15.31
C PRO A 168 9.18 -3.92 14.78
N GLU A 169 10.09 -3.30 15.54
CA GLU A 169 10.70 -2.02 15.15
C GLU A 169 11.56 -2.11 13.88
N ASP A 170 12.13 -3.27 13.61
CA ASP A 170 12.93 -3.54 12.41
C ASP A 170 12.11 -3.96 11.20
N GLU A 171 10.77 -4.09 11.33
CA GLU A 171 9.89 -4.41 10.21
C GLU A 171 9.92 -3.32 9.16
N PRO A 172 10.24 -3.63 7.88
CA PRO A 172 10.24 -2.65 6.80
C PRO A 172 8.82 -2.14 6.52
N VAL A 173 8.68 -0.83 6.40
CA VAL A 173 7.48 -0.13 5.92
C VAL A 173 7.69 0.24 4.46
N LEU A 174 6.83 -0.30 3.58
CA LEU A 174 6.85 -0.16 2.13
C LEU A 174 5.57 0.59 1.71
N PRO A 175 5.60 1.91 1.66
CA PRO A 175 4.39 2.73 1.56
C PRO A 175 3.86 2.86 0.13
N GLY A 176 2.63 3.37 -0.01
CA GLY A 176 2.01 3.76 -1.28
C GLY A 176 2.67 4.97 -1.93
N HIS A 177 3.26 5.86 -1.14
CA HIS A 177 4.05 7.00 -1.60
C HIS A 177 5.35 7.12 -0.80
N ARG A 178 6.32 7.87 -1.34
CA ARG A 178 7.62 8.15 -0.71
C ARG A 178 8.55 6.93 -0.63
N LEU A 179 9.63 7.10 0.08
CA LEU A 179 10.64 6.07 0.28
C LEU A 179 10.27 5.12 1.42
N PRO A 180 10.82 3.90 1.43
CA PRO A 180 10.72 2.98 2.57
C PRO A 180 11.28 3.56 3.87
N SER A 181 10.80 3.00 4.97
CA SER A 181 11.30 3.22 6.33
C SER A 181 11.18 1.93 7.15
N THR A 182 11.21 2.01 8.46
CA THR A 182 10.86 0.91 9.37
C THR A 182 9.82 1.37 10.40
N VAL A 183 9.13 0.42 11.02
CA VAL A 183 8.17 0.70 12.09
C VAL A 183 8.83 1.51 13.22
N GLY A 184 10.07 1.19 13.60
CA GLY A 184 10.82 1.91 14.62
C GLY A 184 11.20 3.32 14.20
N GLU A 185 11.62 3.53 12.93
CA GLU A 185 11.89 4.87 12.39
C GLU A 185 10.64 5.74 12.45
N GLU A 186 9.48 5.19 12.03
CA GLU A 186 8.23 5.94 12.05
C GLU A 186 7.75 6.22 13.48
N ARG A 187 7.83 5.25 14.38
CA ARG A 187 7.52 5.47 15.80
C ARG A 187 8.37 6.60 16.42
N ALA A 188 9.66 6.65 16.08
CA ALA A 188 10.59 7.61 16.67
C ALA A 188 10.56 8.99 16.01
N GLN A 189 10.28 9.07 14.70
CA GLN A 189 10.56 10.27 13.89
C GLN A 189 9.36 10.82 13.14
N ASN A 190 8.25 10.06 13.02
CA ASN A 190 7.05 10.54 12.34
C ASN A 190 6.32 11.55 13.23
N PRO A 191 6.19 12.83 12.81
CA PRO A 191 5.63 13.88 13.67
C PRO A 191 4.18 13.58 14.07
N PHE A 192 3.38 12.99 13.18
CA PHE A 192 2.00 12.63 13.46
C PHE A 192 1.90 11.53 14.51
N LEU A 193 2.72 10.48 14.37
CA LEU A 193 2.74 9.38 15.34
C LEU A 193 3.25 9.84 16.71
N ARG A 194 4.24 10.71 16.76
CA ARG A 194 4.78 11.26 18.02
C ARG A 194 3.70 12.05 18.78
N VAL A 195 2.90 12.85 18.08
CA VAL A 195 1.74 13.52 18.69
C VAL A 195 0.69 12.52 19.16
N MET A 196 0.32 11.54 18.30
CA MET A 196 -0.67 10.51 18.66
C MET A 196 -0.24 9.63 19.84
N LEU A 197 1.07 9.45 20.04
CA LEU A 197 1.66 8.71 21.16
C LEU A 197 1.89 9.57 22.40
N GLY A 198 1.59 10.88 22.36
CA GLY A 198 1.79 11.82 23.46
C GLY A 198 3.25 12.15 23.74
N VAL A 199 4.16 11.92 22.78
CA VAL A 199 5.57 12.28 22.88
C VAL A 199 5.77 13.76 22.62
N ASP A 200 5.10 14.30 21.60
CA ASP A 200 5.11 15.72 21.27
C ASP A 200 3.74 16.34 21.59
N PRO A 201 3.68 17.63 21.98
CA PRO A 201 2.42 18.30 22.21
C PRO A 201 1.62 18.45 20.90
N GLU A 202 0.31 18.45 21.00
CA GLU A 202 -0.54 18.91 19.89
C GLU A 202 -0.26 20.40 19.66
N GLY A 203 0.20 20.75 18.47
CA GLY A 203 0.53 22.12 18.09
C GLY A 203 -0.15 22.56 16.80
N GLU A 204 -0.29 23.87 16.59
CA GLU A 204 -0.82 24.43 15.36
C GLU A 204 0.03 24.06 14.13
N GLU A 205 1.35 23.90 14.31
CA GLU A 205 2.29 23.52 13.23
C GLU A 205 2.12 22.09 12.71
N THR A 206 1.67 21.16 13.54
CA THR A 206 1.39 19.77 13.11
C THR A 206 0.10 19.66 12.29
N ALA A 207 -0.89 20.53 12.57
CA ALA A 207 -2.10 20.64 11.76
C ALA A 207 -1.79 21.27 10.38
N ASP A 208 -0.92 22.28 10.34
CA ASP A 208 -0.53 22.97 9.13
C ASP A 208 0.35 22.07 8.20
N LEU A 209 1.26 21.29 8.77
CA LEU A 209 2.02 20.27 8.02
C LEU A 209 1.10 19.18 7.45
N GLY A 210 0.05 18.81 8.17
CA GLY A 210 -0.98 17.87 7.71
C GLY A 210 -1.75 18.40 6.51
N GLU A 211 -2.17 19.66 6.53
CA GLU A 211 -2.92 20.28 5.43
C GLU A 211 -2.05 20.53 4.20
N GLN A 212 -0.79 20.91 4.35
CA GLN A 212 0.13 21.15 3.23
C GLN A 212 0.62 19.87 2.57
N GLU A 213 0.84 18.80 3.32
CA GLU A 213 1.27 17.51 2.74
C GLU A 213 0.10 16.65 2.24
N ILE A 214 -1.08 16.80 2.83
CA ILE A 214 -2.33 16.14 2.37
C ILE A 214 -2.84 16.74 1.06
N GLY A 215 -2.58 18.01 0.79
CA GLY A 215 -2.96 18.70 -0.45
C GLY A 215 -2.22 18.20 -1.70
N LEU A 216 -1.21 17.35 -1.55
CA LEU A 216 -0.44 16.73 -2.65
C LEU A 216 -0.83 15.27 -2.94
N VAL A 217 -1.77 14.71 -2.21
CA VAL A 217 -2.24 13.32 -2.35
C VAL A 217 -3.76 13.30 -2.59
N VAL A 218 -4.19 14.11 -3.57
CA VAL A 218 -5.57 14.09 -4.09
C VAL A 218 -5.60 13.45 -5.46
#